data_8008ec1a7eb82bc379b4d4447cfff500
#
_entry.id   8008ec1a7eb82bc379b4d4447cfff500
#
_cell.length_a   1.000
_cell.length_b   1.000
_cell.length_c   1.000
_cell.angle_alpha   90.00
_cell.angle_beta   90.00
_cell.angle_gamma   90.00
#
_symmetry.space_group_name_H-M   'P 1'
#
loop_
_entity.id
_entity.type
_entity.pdbx_description
1 polymer ?
#
loop_
_entity_poly.entity_id
_entity_poly.type
_entity_poly.pdbx_seq_one_letter_code
_entity_poly.pdbx_strand_id
1 'polypeptide(L)'
;MSEKKPKIGFIGLGLMGSAMVKRLQDLDYELTVVANRNRKPIEDAVARGAVEASSPAEVAKNSEVVMLCVDTSDAVNTVMRGDNGVLAGIQAGALVIDFGTSIPGSTRALYQECKDRGASMMDAPLGRTPAQAVDGLLNIMGAGDEEDFERAKPVLDDLGENVFHVGPVGAGHTLKLINNFYAMTTACAMSEAFAMADLAGLKRETLYEVMSSGPLRSGMMDWIKANAVDKDPQQLAFSIVNGLKDVGYYSSMADDFKVPSFISPATKNALSVANSSGCGTSMVPEMVDFFADLYKKD
;
A
#
# COMPACT_ATOMS: atom_id res chain seq x y z
N MET A 1 -16.87 -15.40 27.52
CA MET A 1 -15.40 -15.44 27.68
C MET A 1 -14.86 -14.70 26.49
N SER A 2 -14.09 -13.61 26.66
CA SER A 2 -13.46 -12.96 25.51
C SER A 2 -12.50 -13.95 24.85
N GLU A 3 -12.64 -14.19 23.55
CA GLU A 3 -11.66 -14.99 22.81
C GLU A 3 -10.27 -14.39 23.02
N LYS A 4 -9.30 -15.25 23.30
CA LYS A 4 -7.91 -14.82 23.49
C LYS A 4 -7.39 -14.26 22.17
N LYS A 5 -6.96 -12.99 22.18
CA LYS A 5 -6.34 -12.35 21.00
C LYS A 5 -5.07 -13.08 20.59
N PRO A 6 -4.80 -13.27 19.29
CA PRO A 6 -3.58 -13.90 18.82
C PRO A 6 -2.34 -13.01 19.11
N LYS A 7 -1.18 -13.65 19.30
CA LYS A 7 0.10 -12.95 19.33
C LYS A 7 0.49 -12.51 17.93
N ILE A 8 0.74 -11.24 17.76
CA ILE A 8 1.05 -10.63 16.46
C ILE A 8 2.52 -10.26 16.35
N GLY A 9 3.18 -10.73 15.30
CA GLY A 9 4.45 -10.20 14.85
C GLY A 9 4.23 -9.15 13.77
N PHE A 10 4.84 -7.96 13.89
CA PHE A 10 4.66 -6.91 12.90
C PHE A 10 6.02 -6.47 12.32
N ILE A 11 6.15 -6.53 11.00
CA ILE A 11 7.37 -6.20 10.26
C ILE A 11 7.08 -5.09 9.26
N GLY A 12 7.80 -3.98 9.38
CA GLY A 12 7.62 -2.82 8.52
C GLY A 12 6.83 -1.70 9.20
N LEU A 13 7.48 -0.97 10.13
CA LEU A 13 6.91 0.18 10.83
C LEU A 13 7.22 1.49 10.07
N GLY A 14 6.82 1.55 8.79
CA GLY A 14 6.69 2.79 8.03
C GLY A 14 5.48 3.62 8.49
N LEU A 15 5.05 4.60 7.69
CA LEU A 15 3.89 5.45 8.05
C LEU A 15 2.63 4.62 8.32
N MET A 16 2.30 3.69 7.41
CA MET A 16 1.11 2.84 7.54
C MET A 16 1.28 1.80 8.65
N GLY A 17 2.40 1.08 8.66
CA GLY A 17 2.65 0.03 9.66
C GLY A 17 2.70 0.57 11.08
N SER A 18 3.27 1.76 11.32
CA SER A 18 3.26 2.42 12.65
C SER A 18 1.85 2.77 13.11
N ALA A 19 1.00 3.23 12.19
CA ALA A 19 -0.40 3.54 12.47
C ALA A 19 -1.20 2.27 12.86
N MET A 20 -0.99 1.18 12.12
CA MET A 20 -1.62 -0.12 12.41
C MET A 20 -1.13 -0.70 13.74
N VAL A 21 0.19 -0.65 14.02
CA VAL A 21 0.77 -1.09 15.29
C VAL A 21 0.18 -0.30 16.45
N LYS A 22 0.09 1.03 16.30
CA LYS A 22 -0.54 1.89 17.31
C LYS A 22 -1.99 1.45 17.58
N ARG A 23 -2.79 1.23 16.53
CA ARG A 23 -4.18 0.78 16.64
C ARG A 23 -4.29 -0.56 17.36
N LEU A 24 -3.45 -1.54 17.00
CA LEU A 24 -3.44 -2.85 17.65
C LEU A 24 -3.06 -2.75 19.14
N GLN A 25 -2.10 -1.86 19.49
CA GLN A 25 -1.75 -1.61 20.89
C GLN A 25 -2.88 -0.92 21.67
N ASP A 26 -3.61 0.01 21.05
CA ASP A 26 -4.79 0.66 21.65
C ASP A 26 -5.91 -0.36 21.95
N LEU A 27 -5.87 -1.51 21.26
CA LEU A 27 -6.78 -2.63 21.43
C LEU A 27 -6.16 -3.81 22.22
N ASP A 28 -5.08 -3.60 22.97
CA ASP A 28 -4.45 -4.58 23.85
C ASP A 28 -3.98 -5.88 23.16
N TYR A 29 -3.47 -5.80 21.90
CA TYR A 29 -2.80 -6.93 21.27
C TYR A 29 -1.36 -7.06 21.77
N GLU A 30 -0.90 -8.31 22.01
CA GLU A 30 0.52 -8.61 22.26
C GLU A 30 1.31 -8.51 20.95
N LEU A 31 2.28 -7.59 20.87
CA LEU A 31 3.03 -7.31 19.66
C LEU A 31 4.52 -7.62 19.79
N THR A 32 5.07 -8.32 18.81
CA THR A 32 6.51 -8.45 18.59
C THR A 32 6.89 -7.70 17.31
N VAL A 33 7.86 -6.78 17.40
CA VAL A 33 8.29 -5.93 16.27
C VAL A 33 9.78 -6.10 16.02
N VAL A 34 10.24 -5.75 14.81
CA VAL A 34 11.67 -5.77 14.47
C VAL A 34 12.10 -4.46 13.83
N ALA A 35 13.28 -3.99 14.23
CA ALA A 35 13.86 -2.77 13.67
C ALA A 35 14.41 -3.00 12.25
N ASN A 36 14.31 -1.97 11.42
CA ASN A 36 15.04 -1.85 10.16
C ASN A 36 15.93 -0.59 10.26
N ARG A 37 15.92 0.28 9.27
CA ARG A 37 16.78 1.47 9.20
C ARG A 37 16.37 2.57 10.19
N ASN A 38 15.07 2.83 10.33
CA ASN A 38 14.54 3.85 11.23
C ASN A 38 14.18 3.21 12.58
N ARG A 39 14.85 3.64 13.64
CA ARG A 39 14.66 3.14 15.01
C ARG A 39 13.45 3.77 15.71
N LYS A 40 13.13 5.02 15.39
CA LYS A 40 12.12 5.80 16.14
C LYS A 40 10.74 5.09 16.22
N PRO A 41 10.16 4.55 15.14
CA PRO A 41 8.88 3.84 15.24
C PRO A 41 8.93 2.59 16.13
N ILE A 42 10.09 1.92 16.20
CA ILE A 42 10.28 0.74 17.04
C ILE A 42 10.34 1.17 18.51
N GLU A 43 11.11 2.19 18.83
CA GLU A 43 11.22 2.73 20.19
C GLU A 43 9.86 3.20 20.71
N ASP A 44 9.06 3.86 19.86
CA ASP A 44 7.69 4.27 20.20
C ASP A 44 6.78 3.05 20.46
N ALA A 45 6.87 1.99 19.64
CA ALA A 45 6.09 0.77 19.84
C ALA A 45 6.51 0.03 21.12
N VAL A 46 7.82 -0.07 21.40
CA VAL A 46 8.36 -0.70 22.62
C VAL A 46 7.97 0.07 23.87
N ALA A 47 8.01 1.41 23.83
CA ALA A 47 7.56 2.26 24.94
C ALA A 47 6.07 2.05 25.28
N ARG A 48 5.30 1.52 24.34
CA ARG A 48 3.87 1.16 24.49
C ARG A 48 3.65 -0.34 24.75
N GLY A 49 4.70 -1.11 25.02
CA GLY A 49 4.62 -2.51 25.45
C GLY A 49 4.87 -3.56 24.37
N ALA A 50 5.27 -3.18 23.14
CA ALA A 50 5.72 -4.17 22.16
C ALA A 50 7.09 -4.76 22.56
N VAL A 51 7.32 -6.01 22.19
CA VAL A 51 8.63 -6.68 22.35
C VAL A 51 9.44 -6.50 21.07
N GLU A 52 10.68 -6.03 21.19
CA GLU A 52 11.59 -5.95 20.06
C GLU A 52 12.29 -7.30 19.86
N ALA A 53 12.22 -7.85 18.66
CA ALA A 53 12.96 -9.02 18.20
C ALA A 53 14.21 -8.61 17.43
N SER A 54 15.21 -9.52 17.39
CA SER A 54 16.49 -9.30 16.71
C SER A 54 16.42 -9.55 15.20
N SER A 55 15.39 -10.26 14.73
CA SER A 55 15.24 -10.64 13.32
C SER A 55 13.79 -10.95 12.95
N PRO A 56 13.43 -10.94 11.64
CA PRO A 56 12.14 -11.44 11.16
C PRO A 56 11.85 -12.89 11.56
N ALA A 57 12.87 -13.75 11.62
CA ALA A 57 12.71 -15.14 12.07
C ALA A 57 12.29 -15.23 13.54
N GLU A 58 12.86 -14.37 14.39
CA GLU A 58 12.47 -14.33 15.80
C GLU A 58 11.06 -13.75 15.98
N VAL A 59 10.65 -12.75 15.17
CA VAL A 59 9.26 -12.27 15.12
C VAL A 59 8.33 -13.44 14.81
N ALA A 60 8.61 -14.19 13.74
CA ALA A 60 7.78 -15.29 13.30
C ALA A 60 7.70 -16.42 14.33
N LYS A 61 8.82 -16.74 14.98
CA LYS A 61 8.89 -17.77 16.02
C LYS A 61 7.98 -17.49 17.23
N ASN A 62 7.77 -16.22 17.55
CA ASN A 62 7.03 -15.76 18.73
C ASN A 62 5.59 -15.35 18.44
N SER A 63 5.09 -15.57 17.21
CA SER A 63 3.81 -15.03 16.76
C SER A 63 2.93 -16.08 16.13
N GLU A 64 1.61 -15.98 16.35
CA GLU A 64 0.58 -16.78 15.70
C GLU A 64 0.16 -16.16 14.36
N VAL A 65 0.25 -14.82 14.26
CA VAL A 65 -0.01 -14.06 13.05
C VAL A 65 1.18 -13.13 12.78
N VAL A 66 1.78 -13.22 11.59
CA VAL A 66 2.88 -12.34 11.15
C VAL A 66 2.36 -11.37 10.12
N MET A 67 2.39 -10.09 10.42
CA MET A 67 1.93 -9.00 9.56
C MET A 67 3.10 -8.29 8.90
N LEU A 68 3.05 -8.16 7.58
CA LEU A 68 4.04 -7.45 6.78
C LEU A 68 3.43 -6.16 6.23
N CYS A 69 4.12 -5.04 6.41
CA CYS A 69 3.74 -3.76 5.81
C CYS A 69 5.01 -3.06 5.30
N VAL A 70 5.59 -3.58 4.22
CA VAL A 70 6.83 -3.10 3.62
C VAL A 70 6.61 -2.56 2.21
N ASP A 71 7.55 -1.75 1.70
CA ASP A 71 7.29 -0.87 0.57
C ASP A 71 7.27 -1.57 -0.80
N THR A 72 7.99 -2.69 -0.97
CA THR A 72 8.17 -3.33 -2.28
C THR A 72 8.05 -4.85 -2.20
N SER A 73 7.70 -5.49 -3.32
CA SER A 73 7.69 -6.95 -3.45
C SER A 73 9.07 -7.57 -3.17
N ASP A 74 10.15 -6.90 -3.55
CA ASP A 74 11.53 -7.34 -3.25
C ASP A 74 11.83 -7.26 -1.76
N ALA A 75 11.33 -6.22 -1.06
CA ALA A 75 11.44 -6.12 0.39
C ALA A 75 10.67 -7.25 1.09
N VAL A 76 9.46 -7.57 0.62
CA VAL A 76 8.69 -8.74 1.11
C VAL A 76 9.51 -10.02 0.90
N ASN A 77 10.05 -10.25 -0.29
CA ASN A 77 10.89 -11.42 -0.57
C ASN A 77 12.11 -11.51 0.37
N THR A 78 12.78 -10.38 0.59
CA THR A 78 13.95 -10.31 1.50
C THR A 78 13.57 -10.63 2.94
N VAL A 79 12.47 -10.05 3.43
CA VAL A 79 11.95 -10.29 4.78
C VAL A 79 11.49 -11.72 4.96
N MET A 80 10.89 -12.32 3.94
CA MET A 80 10.40 -13.70 3.99
C MET A 80 11.52 -14.74 3.87
N ARG A 81 12.41 -14.58 2.88
CA ARG A 81 13.40 -15.62 2.44
C ARG A 81 14.83 -15.42 2.94
N GLY A 82 15.15 -14.27 3.54
CA GLY A 82 16.52 -14.02 4.08
C GLY A 82 16.95 -15.09 5.07
N ASP A 83 18.25 -15.23 5.33
CA ASP A 83 18.81 -16.23 6.26
C ASP A 83 18.15 -16.20 7.64
N ASN A 84 17.77 -15.01 8.11
CA ASN A 84 16.99 -14.78 9.32
C ASN A 84 15.58 -14.24 8.99
N GLY A 85 15.03 -14.66 7.84
CA GLY A 85 13.71 -14.26 7.37
C GLY A 85 12.57 -15.00 8.08
N VAL A 86 11.35 -14.57 7.81
CA VAL A 86 10.12 -15.15 8.40
C VAL A 86 10.07 -16.67 8.19
N LEU A 87 10.39 -17.16 6.99
CA LEU A 87 10.34 -18.59 6.66
C LEU A 87 11.34 -19.45 7.45
N ALA A 88 12.39 -18.85 8.02
CA ALA A 88 13.35 -19.55 8.87
C ALA A 88 12.83 -19.74 10.31
N GLY A 89 11.89 -18.91 10.76
CA GLY A 89 11.34 -18.94 12.13
C GLY A 89 9.87 -19.34 12.22
N ILE A 90 9.15 -19.40 11.11
CA ILE A 90 7.70 -19.58 11.10
C ILE A 90 7.31 -20.94 11.69
N GLN A 91 6.28 -20.95 12.53
CA GLN A 91 5.76 -22.16 13.16
C GLN A 91 4.61 -22.76 12.34
N ALA A 92 4.46 -24.08 12.40
CA ALA A 92 3.28 -24.71 11.82
C ALA A 92 2.01 -24.16 12.45
N GLY A 93 0.99 -23.89 11.61
CA GLY A 93 -0.25 -23.25 12.00
C GLY A 93 -0.18 -21.72 12.09
N ALA A 94 0.98 -21.06 11.90
CA ALA A 94 1.03 -19.61 11.85
C ALA A 94 0.44 -19.07 10.52
N LEU A 95 -0.04 -17.83 10.56
CA LEU A 95 -0.59 -17.11 9.41
C LEU A 95 0.27 -15.88 9.10
N VAL A 96 0.72 -15.75 7.85
CA VAL A 96 1.37 -14.52 7.35
C VAL A 96 0.33 -13.67 6.62
N ILE A 97 0.31 -12.35 6.86
CA ILE A 97 -0.56 -11.39 6.18
C ILE A 97 0.31 -10.29 5.58
N ASP A 98 0.32 -10.17 4.24
CA ASP A 98 1.01 -9.07 3.53
C ASP A 98 0.04 -7.93 3.23
N PHE A 99 0.21 -6.81 3.95
CA PHE A 99 -0.55 -5.58 3.77
C PHE A 99 0.06 -4.63 2.73
N GLY A 100 1.19 -4.99 2.16
CA GLY A 100 1.87 -4.18 1.15
C GLY A 100 1.15 -4.10 -0.19
N THR A 101 1.86 -3.60 -1.19
CA THR A 101 1.47 -3.73 -2.60
C THR A 101 2.57 -4.50 -3.29
N SER A 102 2.28 -5.76 -3.61
CA SER A 102 3.26 -6.73 -4.11
C SER A 102 2.86 -7.29 -5.48
N ILE A 103 3.81 -7.95 -6.16
CA ILE A 103 3.57 -8.66 -7.42
C ILE A 103 2.80 -9.95 -7.11
N PRO A 104 1.59 -10.18 -7.68
CA PRO A 104 0.75 -11.32 -7.34
C PRO A 104 1.42 -12.69 -7.55
N GLY A 105 2.28 -12.82 -8.57
CA GLY A 105 3.08 -14.03 -8.82
C GLY A 105 4.04 -14.34 -7.67
N SER A 106 4.70 -13.32 -7.13
CA SER A 106 5.59 -13.44 -5.97
C SER A 106 4.81 -13.85 -4.72
N THR A 107 3.64 -13.26 -4.50
CA THR A 107 2.75 -13.60 -3.37
C THR A 107 2.34 -15.07 -3.40
N ARG A 108 1.93 -15.57 -4.57
CA ARG A 108 1.58 -16.99 -4.73
C ARG A 108 2.77 -17.94 -4.49
N ALA A 109 3.97 -17.56 -4.89
CA ALA A 109 5.17 -18.34 -4.59
C ALA A 109 5.46 -18.40 -3.09
N LEU A 110 5.37 -17.27 -2.38
CA LEU A 110 5.55 -17.21 -0.92
C LEU A 110 4.46 -17.99 -0.16
N TYR A 111 3.22 -17.94 -0.63
CA TYR A 111 2.13 -18.77 -0.08
C TYR A 111 2.50 -20.26 -0.13
N GLN A 112 3.00 -20.76 -1.27
CA GLN A 112 3.40 -22.15 -1.37
C GLN A 112 4.55 -22.47 -0.39
N GLU A 113 5.54 -21.58 -0.26
CA GLU A 113 6.64 -21.78 0.67
C GLU A 113 6.20 -21.78 2.16
N CYS A 114 5.13 -21.02 2.50
CA CYS A 114 4.50 -21.10 3.82
C CYS A 114 3.79 -22.44 4.01
N LYS A 115 3.01 -22.90 3.02
CA LYS A 115 2.33 -24.21 3.06
C LYS A 115 3.31 -25.37 3.22
N ASP A 116 4.45 -25.34 2.56
CA ASP A 116 5.52 -26.35 2.68
C ASP A 116 6.09 -26.45 4.11
N ARG A 117 5.86 -25.43 4.95
CA ARG A 117 6.24 -25.36 6.37
C ARG A 117 5.07 -25.57 7.33
N GLY A 118 3.90 -25.94 6.80
CA GLY A 118 2.68 -26.12 7.60
C GLY A 118 2.06 -24.81 8.11
N ALA A 119 2.47 -23.67 7.53
CA ALA A 119 1.91 -22.35 7.80
C ALA A 119 1.01 -21.88 6.65
N SER A 120 0.29 -20.79 6.84
CA SER A 120 -0.54 -20.17 5.81
C SER A 120 -0.07 -18.75 5.47
N MET A 121 -0.49 -18.24 4.31
CA MET A 121 -0.28 -16.85 3.93
C MET A 121 -1.50 -16.30 3.20
N MET A 122 -1.80 -15.03 3.45
CA MET A 122 -2.78 -14.25 2.71
C MET A 122 -2.21 -12.89 2.35
N ASP A 123 -2.76 -12.25 1.33
CA ASP A 123 -2.50 -10.85 1.00
C ASP A 123 -3.72 -9.99 1.38
N ALA A 124 -3.47 -8.81 1.93
CA ALA A 124 -4.50 -7.93 2.44
C ALA A 124 -4.16 -6.45 2.20
N PRO A 125 -3.86 -6.05 0.93
CA PRO A 125 -3.45 -4.68 0.66
C PRO A 125 -4.52 -3.68 1.06
N LEU A 126 -4.02 -2.47 1.38
CA LEU A 126 -4.78 -1.44 2.06
C LEU A 126 -5.24 -0.33 1.11
N GLY A 127 -6.42 0.19 1.36
CA GLY A 127 -6.86 1.49 0.91
C GLY A 127 -6.97 2.47 2.08
N ARG A 128 -7.04 3.77 1.78
CA ARG A 128 -7.05 4.89 2.73
C ARG A 128 -5.67 5.25 3.28
N THR A 129 -5.64 6.13 4.30
CA THR A 129 -4.45 6.86 4.78
C THR A 129 -3.98 6.36 6.15
N PRO A 130 -2.73 6.67 6.56
CA PRO A 130 -2.25 6.35 7.91
C PRO A 130 -3.11 6.94 9.04
N ALA A 131 -3.66 8.14 8.86
CA ALA A 131 -4.57 8.75 9.85
C ALA A 131 -5.81 7.87 10.09
N GLN A 132 -6.41 7.37 9.01
CA GLN A 132 -7.56 6.47 9.09
C GLN A 132 -7.19 5.08 9.66
N ALA A 133 -5.93 4.63 9.48
CA ALA A 133 -5.45 3.39 10.08
C ALA A 133 -5.42 3.44 11.62
N VAL A 134 -5.07 4.59 12.20
CA VAL A 134 -5.10 4.80 13.67
C VAL A 134 -6.52 4.62 14.22
N ASP A 135 -7.52 5.02 13.45
CA ASP A 135 -8.92 4.98 13.86
C ASP A 135 -9.61 3.63 13.49
N GLY A 136 -8.89 2.68 12.87
CA GLY A 136 -9.46 1.40 12.43
C GLY A 136 -10.38 1.54 11.23
N LEU A 137 -10.15 2.51 10.36
CA LEU A 137 -11.01 2.85 9.23
C LEU A 137 -10.42 2.47 7.87
N LEU A 138 -9.52 1.48 7.81
CA LEU A 138 -8.93 1.05 6.54
C LEU A 138 -9.96 0.35 5.63
N ASN A 139 -9.70 0.37 4.32
CA ASN A 139 -10.27 -0.56 3.37
C ASN A 139 -9.26 -1.69 3.15
N ILE A 140 -9.63 -2.92 3.46
CA ILE A 140 -8.74 -4.09 3.41
C ILE A 140 -9.25 -5.06 2.35
N MET A 141 -8.40 -5.36 1.35
CA MET A 141 -8.70 -6.28 0.26
C MET A 141 -8.06 -7.64 0.56
N GLY A 142 -8.63 -8.40 1.51
CA GLY A 142 -8.10 -9.70 1.94
C GLY A 142 -8.31 -10.79 0.89
N ALA A 143 -7.27 -11.57 0.62
CA ALA A 143 -7.28 -12.69 -0.31
C ALA A 143 -6.44 -13.85 0.22
N GLY A 144 -6.99 -15.05 0.16
CA GLY A 144 -6.41 -16.27 0.70
C GLY A 144 -7.45 -17.37 0.80
N ASP A 145 -7.08 -18.49 1.40
CA ASP A 145 -8.03 -19.56 1.70
C ASP A 145 -9.13 -19.02 2.65
N GLU A 146 -10.37 -19.44 2.46
CA GLU A 146 -11.51 -18.94 3.24
C GLU A 146 -11.32 -19.15 4.76
N GLU A 147 -10.79 -20.31 5.16
CA GLU A 147 -10.47 -20.62 6.56
C GLU A 147 -9.45 -19.63 7.17
N ASP A 148 -8.41 -19.31 6.42
CA ASP A 148 -7.38 -18.34 6.83
C ASP A 148 -7.95 -16.92 6.92
N PHE A 149 -8.83 -16.53 5.97
CA PHE A 149 -9.51 -15.25 6.01
C PHE A 149 -10.43 -15.12 7.22
N GLU A 150 -11.26 -16.11 7.49
CA GLU A 150 -12.17 -16.11 8.66
C GLU A 150 -11.38 -16.07 9.99
N ARG A 151 -10.24 -16.77 10.04
CA ARG A 151 -9.32 -16.70 11.18
C ARG A 151 -8.70 -15.32 11.36
N ALA A 152 -8.36 -14.63 10.27
CA ALA A 152 -7.79 -13.28 10.29
C ALA A 152 -8.84 -12.19 10.55
N LYS A 153 -10.10 -12.47 10.20
CA LYS A 153 -11.18 -11.48 10.17
C LYS A 153 -11.32 -10.65 11.44
N PRO A 154 -11.27 -11.20 12.66
CA PRO A 154 -11.39 -10.40 13.88
C PRO A 154 -10.33 -9.30 13.98
N VAL A 155 -9.07 -9.59 13.63
CA VAL A 155 -8.00 -8.58 13.67
C VAL A 155 -8.06 -7.65 12.45
N LEU A 156 -8.55 -8.09 11.31
CA LEU A 156 -8.78 -7.23 10.15
C LEU A 156 -9.92 -6.24 10.41
N ASP A 157 -11.00 -6.65 11.07
CA ASP A 157 -12.13 -5.80 11.48
C ASP A 157 -11.69 -4.74 12.52
N ASP A 158 -10.72 -5.06 13.38
CA ASP A 158 -10.14 -4.10 14.32
C ASP A 158 -9.30 -3.00 13.61
N LEU A 159 -8.78 -3.29 12.41
CA LEU A 159 -7.97 -2.39 11.59
C LEU A 159 -8.76 -1.65 10.50
N GLY A 160 -9.89 -2.21 10.06
CA GLY A 160 -10.62 -1.72 8.89
C GLY A 160 -12.11 -1.56 9.09
N GLU A 161 -12.67 -0.51 8.49
CA GLU A 161 -14.12 -0.29 8.37
C GLU A 161 -14.74 -1.20 7.31
N ASN A 162 -13.99 -1.45 6.23
CA ASN A 162 -14.43 -2.30 5.13
C ASN A 162 -13.39 -3.41 4.91
N VAL A 163 -13.76 -4.64 5.24
CA VAL A 163 -12.91 -5.82 5.06
C VAL A 163 -13.58 -6.74 4.04
N PHE A 164 -12.92 -6.92 2.89
CA PHE A 164 -13.44 -7.71 1.78
C PHE A 164 -12.63 -9.00 1.63
N HIS A 165 -13.29 -10.15 1.49
CA HIS A 165 -12.64 -11.35 0.96
C HIS A 165 -12.80 -11.33 -0.57
N VAL A 166 -11.70 -11.07 -1.27
CA VAL A 166 -11.74 -10.79 -2.73
C VAL A 166 -11.33 -11.99 -3.58
N GLY A 167 -11.03 -13.13 -2.95
CA GLY A 167 -10.73 -14.39 -3.64
C GLY A 167 -9.47 -15.10 -3.13
N PRO A 168 -8.90 -16.01 -3.94
CA PRO A 168 -7.71 -16.78 -3.54
C PRO A 168 -6.47 -15.90 -3.42
N VAL A 169 -5.41 -16.43 -2.82
CA VAL A 169 -4.14 -15.71 -2.59
C VAL A 169 -3.62 -15.05 -3.86
N GLY A 170 -3.21 -13.79 -3.74
CA GLY A 170 -2.78 -12.91 -4.84
C GLY A 170 -3.92 -12.12 -5.50
N ALA A 171 -5.19 -12.41 -5.19
CA ALA A 171 -6.32 -11.64 -5.71
C ALA A 171 -6.39 -10.23 -5.09
N GLY A 172 -6.01 -10.07 -3.82
CA GLY A 172 -5.93 -8.76 -3.16
C GLY A 172 -4.91 -7.86 -3.84
N HIS A 173 -3.66 -8.34 -4.01
CA HIS A 173 -2.63 -7.60 -4.74
C HIS A 173 -3.02 -7.32 -6.18
N THR A 174 -3.65 -8.27 -6.88
CA THR A 174 -4.19 -8.06 -8.23
C THR A 174 -5.18 -6.91 -8.25
N LEU A 175 -6.18 -6.92 -7.35
CA LEU A 175 -7.18 -5.87 -7.25
C LEU A 175 -6.53 -4.52 -6.89
N LYS A 176 -5.56 -4.52 -5.98
CA LYS A 176 -4.82 -3.32 -5.60
C LYS A 176 -4.06 -2.70 -6.77
N LEU A 177 -3.40 -3.52 -7.58
CA LEU A 177 -2.69 -3.03 -8.78
C LEU A 177 -3.64 -2.46 -9.82
N ILE A 178 -4.79 -3.10 -10.07
CA ILE A 178 -5.84 -2.59 -10.96
C ILE A 178 -6.36 -1.24 -10.46
N ASN A 179 -6.69 -1.16 -9.16
CA ASN A 179 -7.14 0.08 -8.52
C ASN A 179 -6.11 1.21 -8.66
N ASN A 180 -4.84 0.93 -8.36
CA ASN A 180 -3.79 1.94 -8.38
C ASN A 180 -3.41 2.34 -9.81
N PHE A 181 -3.43 1.41 -10.79
CA PHE A 181 -3.31 1.75 -12.19
C PHE A 181 -4.38 2.77 -12.62
N TYR A 182 -5.65 2.49 -12.33
CA TYR A 182 -6.75 3.39 -12.68
C TYR A 182 -6.61 4.75 -11.98
N ALA A 183 -6.28 4.73 -10.68
CA ALA A 183 -6.08 5.94 -9.89
C ALA A 183 -4.94 6.82 -10.44
N MET A 184 -3.77 6.22 -10.71
CA MET A 184 -2.61 6.97 -11.22
C MET A 184 -2.83 7.47 -12.64
N THR A 185 -3.49 6.69 -13.49
CA THR A 185 -3.87 7.13 -14.84
C THR A 185 -4.78 8.35 -14.80
N THR A 186 -5.81 8.31 -13.96
CA THR A 186 -6.74 9.44 -13.77
C THR A 186 -6.02 10.66 -13.19
N ALA A 187 -5.13 10.46 -12.21
CA ALA A 187 -4.34 11.54 -11.62
C ALA A 187 -3.42 12.21 -12.66
N CYS A 188 -2.68 11.43 -13.45
CA CYS A 188 -1.81 11.95 -14.50
C CYS A 188 -2.61 12.71 -15.57
N ALA A 189 -3.72 12.13 -16.06
CA ALA A 189 -4.56 12.75 -17.08
C ALA A 189 -5.16 14.08 -16.58
N MET A 190 -5.63 14.12 -15.32
CA MET A 190 -6.17 15.35 -14.73
C MET A 190 -5.08 16.39 -14.51
N SER A 191 -3.89 15.98 -14.07
CA SER A 191 -2.75 16.86 -13.88
C SER A 191 -2.28 17.51 -15.20
N GLU A 192 -2.23 16.73 -16.27
CA GLU A 192 -1.91 17.23 -17.61
C GLU A 192 -2.99 18.21 -18.11
N ALA A 193 -4.28 17.91 -17.86
CA ALA A 193 -5.38 18.80 -18.24
C ALA A 193 -5.27 20.18 -17.54
N PHE A 194 -4.90 20.24 -16.25
CA PHE A 194 -4.63 21.50 -15.55
C PHE A 194 -3.46 22.27 -16.16
N ALA A 195 -2.35 21.59 -16.49
CA ALA A 195 -1.21 22.22 -17.12
C ALA A 195 -1.53 22.76 -18.53
N MET A 196 -2.36 22.06 -19.30
CA MET A 196 -2.86 22.52 -20.59
C MET A 196 -3.79 23.74 -20.46
N ALA A 197 -4.62 23.79 -19.41
CA ALA A 197 -5.45 24.95 -19.11
C ALA A 197 -4.59 26.18 -18.83
N ASP A 198 -3.52 26.05 -18.05
CA ASP A 198 -2.56 27.13 -17.79
C ASP A 198 -1.98 27.69 -19.10
N LEU A 199 -1.52 26.81 -20.02
CA LEU A 199 -1.00 27.22 -21.33
C LEU A 199 -2.05 27.94 -22.20
N ALA A 200 -3.30 27.51 -22.10
CA ALA A 200 -4.42 28.12 -22.82
C ALA A 200 -4.94 29.42 -22.16
N GLY A 201 -4.35 29.85 -21.05
CA GLY A 201 -4.79 31.03 -20.31
C GLY A 201 -6.12 30.86 -19.56
N LEU A 202 -6.54 29.61 -19.30
CA LEU A 202 -7.73 29.29 -18.51
C LEU A 202 -7.36 29.17 -17.03
N LYS A 203 -8.25 29.68 -16.17
CA LYS A 203 -8.07 29.50 -14.72
C LYS A 203 -8.31 28.05 -14.31
N ARG A 204 -7.49 27.54 -13.42
CA ARG A 204 -7.61 26.17 -12.89
C ARG A 204 -8.96 25.95 -12.19
N GLU A 205 -9.45 26.95 -11.46
CA GLU A 205 -10.76 26.94 -10.82
C GLU A 205 -11.89 26.74 -11.84
N THR A 206 -11.86 27.48 -12.95
CA THR A 206 -12.87 27.39 -14.01
C THR A 206 -12.85 26.02 -14.67
N LEU A 207 -11.67 25.45 -14.94
CA LEU A 207 -11.57 24.07 -15.46
C LEU A 207 -12.25 23.09 -14.51
N TYR A 208 -11.89 23.17 -13.21
CA TYR A 208 -12.46 22.28 -12.21
C TYR A 208 -13.99 22.43 -12.09
N GLU A 209 -14.51 23.67 -12.00
CA GLU A 209 -15.94 23.95 -11.90
C GLU A 209 -16.73 23.33 -13.06
N VAL A 210 -16.24 23.51 -14.29
CA VAL A 210 -16.90 22.95 -15.49
C VAL A 210 -16.86 21.42 -15.49
N MET A 211 -15.70 20.80 -15.23
CA MET A 211 -15.57 19.36 -15.27
C MET A 211 -16.31 18.68 -14.11
N SER A 212 -16.29 19.27 -12.91
CA SER A 212 -16.92 18.71 -11.72
C SER A 212 -18.44 18.88 -11.70
N SER A 213 -19.00 19.79 -12.49
CA SER A 213 -20.46 19.95 -12.65
C SER A 213 -21.10 18.82 -13.47
N GLY A 214 -20.30 17.98 -14.11
CA GLY A 214 -20.73 16.89 -14.97
C GLY A 214 -20.28 15.50 -14.48
N PRO A 215 -20.43 14.48 -15.34
CA PRO A 215 -20.16 13.07 -14.98
C PRO A 215 -18.67 12.74 -14.77
N LEU A 216 -17.76 13.68 -15.05
CA LEU A 216 -16.32 13.49 -14.85
C LEU A 216 -15.89 13.66 -13.39
N ARG A 217 -16.76 14.20 -12.52
CA ARG A 217 -16.44 14.39 -11.11
C ARG A 217 -16.10 13.07 -10.43
N SER A 218 -15.01 13.08 -9.69
CA SER A 218 -14.54 11.94 -8.90
C SER A 218 -13.73 12.42 -7.70
N GLY A 219 -13.59 11.58 -6.66
CA GLY A 219 -12.71 11.87 -5.53
C GLY A 219 -11.27 12.10 -5.95
N MET A 220 -10.79 11.41 -7.00
CA MET A 220 -9.45 11.66 -7.55
C MET A 220 -9.33 13.07 -8.12
N MET A 221 -10.34 13.55 -8.85
CA MET A 221 -10.36 14.94 -9.36
C MET A 221 -10.33 15.95 -8.21
N ASP A 222 -11.08 15.70 -7.13
CA ASP A 222 -11.12 16.58 -5.95
C ASP A 222 -9.73 16.63 -5.28
N TRP A 223 -9.01 15.51 -5.18
CA TRP A 223 -7.64 15.45 -4.62
C TRP A 223 -6.61 16.17 -5.50
N ILE A 224 -6.69 16.02 -6.82
CA ILE A 224 -5.77 16.74 -7.73
C ILE A 224 -6.06 18.25 -7.67
N LYS A 225 -7.34 18.65 -7.64
CA LYS A 225 -7.76 20.05 -7.46
C LYS A 225 -7.24 20.65 -6.15
N ALA A 226 -7.20 19.87 -5.07
CA ALA A 226 -6.70 20.35 -3.78
C ALA A 226 -5.27 20.88 -3.89
N ASN A 227 -4.37 20.24 -4.67
CA ASN A 227 -3.07 20.83 -4.97
C ASN A 227 -3.14 21.92 -6.04
N ALA A 228 -3.83 21.65 -7.15
CA ALA A 228 -3.83 22.54 -8.31
C ALA A 228 -4.34 23.94 -7.98
N VAL A 229 -5.34 24.04 -7.11
CA VAL A 229 -6.04 25.29 -6.74
C VAL A 229 -5.73 25.69 -5.30
N ASP A 230 -5.91 24.79 -4.32
CA ASP A 230 -5.84 25.12 -2.89
C ASP A 230 -4.41 24.96 -2.31
N LYS A 231 -3.45 24.44 -3.12
CA LYS A 231 -2.04 24.19 -2.71
C LYS A 231 -1.88 23.23 -1.53
N ASP A 232 -2.79 22.26 -1.43
CA ASP A 232 -2.77 21.17 -0.45
C ASP A 232 -2.57 19.80 -1.13
N PRO A 233 -1.32 19.35 -1.34
CA PRO A 233 -1.02 18.05 -1.93
C PRO A 233 -1.29 16.87 -0.97
N GLN A 234 -1.49 17.14 0.32
CA GLN A 234 -1.60 16.11 1.36
C GLN A 234 -2.97 15.41 1.37
N GLN A 235 -3.96 15.91 0.64
CA GLN A 235 -5.25 15.25 0.49
C GLN A 235 -5.11 13.86 -0.18
N LEU A 236 -4.10 13.67 -1.03
CA LEU A 236 -3.65 12.37 -1.50
C LEU A 236 -2.16 12.19 -1.12
N ALA A 237 -1.91 11.78 0.12
CA ALA A 237 -0.56 11.52 0.64
C ALA A 237 0.05 10.24 0.05
N PHE A 238 0.26 10.22 -1.27
CA PHE A 238 0.82 9.11 -2.03
C PHE A 238 1.91 9.65 -2.98
N SER A 239 3.15 9.18 -2.79
CA SER A 239 4.30 9.73 -3.53
C SER A 239 4.35 9.23 -4.98
N ILE A 240 4.96 10.07 -5.85
CA ILE A 240 5.19 9.75 -7.26
C ILE A 240 5.98 8.44 -7.43
N VAL A 241 7.01 8.21 -6.62
CA VAL A 241 7.81 6.97 -6.69
C VAL A 241 6.97 5.73 -6.33
N ASN A 242 6.03 5.82 -5.39
CA ASN A 242 5.12 4.74 -5.08
C ASN A 242 4.10 4.51 -6.21
N GLY A 243 3.58 5.58 -6.80
CA GLY A 243 2.73 5.50 -7.99
C GLY A 243 3.43 4.83 -9.17
N LEU A 244 4.68 5.22 -9.43
CA LEU A 244 5.53 4.63 -10.48
C LEU A 244 5.74 3.13 -10.24
N LYS A 245 6.06 2.74 -9.00
CA LYS A 245 6.23 1.34 -8.60
C LYS A 245 4.95 0.53 -8.88
N ASP A 246 3.80 1.01 -8.42
CA ASP A 246 2.53 0.27 -8.51
C ASP A 246 2.06 0.13 -9.97
N VAL A 247 2.20 1.18 -10.80
CA VAL A 247 1.93 1.09 -12.24
C VAL A 247 2.94 0.16 -12.94
N GLY A 248 4.20 0.15 -12.48
CA GLY A 248 5.21 -0.81 -12.92
C GLY A 248 4.80 -2.26 -12.64
N TYR A 249 4.32 -2.55 -11.43
CA TYR A 249 3.83 -3.89 -11.06
C TYR A 249 2.58 -4.28 -11.85
N TYR A 250 1.68 -3.33 -12.11
CA TYR A 250 0.54 -3.58 -13.00
C TYR A 250 0.99 -3.96 -14.42
N SER A 251 1.99 -3.25 -14.97
CA SER A 251 2.54 -3.58 -16.29
C SER A 251 3.16 -4.98 -16.29
N SER A 252 3.95 -5.33 -15.26
CA SER A 252 4.53 -6.68 -15.13
C SER A 252 3.45 -7.76 -14.99
N MET A 253 2.35 -7.47 -14.30
CA MET A 253 1.21 -8.39 -14.21
C MET A 253 0.54 -8.62 -15.57
N ALA A 254 0.42 -7.58 -16.41
CA ALA A 254 -0.08 -7.73 -17.78
C ALA A 254 0.86 -8.60 -18.63
N ASP A 255 2.19 -8.42 -18.49
CA ASP A 255 3.19 -9.26 -19.15
C ASP A 255 3.08 -10.73 -18.71
N ASP A 256 2.88 -11.00 -17.41
CA ASP A 256 2.67 -12.36 -16.88
C ASP A 256 1.42 -13.02 -17.50
N PHE A 257 0.35 -12.23 -17.73
CA PHE A 257 -0.85 -12.69 -18.44
C PHE A 257 -0.66 -12.77 -19.97
N LYS A 258 0.50 -12.33 -20.49
CA LYS A 258 0.81 -12.29 -21.94
C LYS A 258 -0.19 -11.45 -22.74
N VAL A 259 -0.65 -10.34 -22.17
CA VAL A 259 -1.56 -9.39 -22.81
C VAL A 259 -0.94 -7.98 -22.87
N PRO A 260 -1.18 -7.22 -23.94
CA PRO A 260 -0.70 -5.84 -24.00
C PRO A 260 -1.49 -4.95 -23.05
N SER A 261 -0.79 -4.07 -22.32
CA SER A 261 -1.42 -2.94 -21.61
C SER A 261 -1.28 -1.68 -22.46
N PHE A 262 -2.38 -1.08 -22.89
CA PHE A 262 -2.36 0.06 -23.81
C PHE A 262 -2.15 1.41 -23.11
N ILE A 263 -2.58 1.52 -21.86
CA ILE A 263 -2.62 2.80 -21.13
C ILE A 263 -1.49 2.90 -20.09
N SER A 264 -1.15 1.79 -19.42
CA SER A 264 -0.14 1.83 -18.35
C SER A 264 1.23 2.33 -18.79
N PRO A 265 1.71 2.12 -20.05
CA PRO A 265 3.00 2.67 -20.49
C PRO A 265 3.03 4.20 -20.48
N ALA A 266 1.96 4.88 -20.88
CA ALA A 266 1.90 6.34 -20.85
C ALA A 266 1.93 6.88 -19.41
N THR A 267 1.11 6.32 -18.54
CA THR A 267 1.08 6.70 -17.11
C THR A 267 2.44 6.43 -16.44
N LYS A 268 3.03 5.24 -16.67
CA LYS A 268 4.35 4.88 -16.15
C LYS A 268 5.41 5.83 -16.63
N ASN A 269 5.40 6.23 -17.91
CA ASN A 269 6.37 7.15 -18.48
C ASN A 269 6.26 8.54 -17.83
N ALA A 270 5.06 9.08 -17.67
CA ALA A 270 4.83 10.37 -17.00
C ALA A 270 5.42 10.39 -15.59
N LEU A 271 5.08 9.38 -14.77
CA LEU A 271 5.60 9.23 -13.40
C LEU A 271 7.13 9.01 -13.39
N SER A 272 7.67 8.26 -14.37
CA SER A 272 9.11 8.00 -14.48
C SER A 272 9.90 9.27 -14.79
N VAL A 273 9.40 10.12 -15.71
CA VAL A 273 10.03 11.40 -16.02
C VAL A 273 10.01 12.31 -14.80
N ALA A 274 8.89 12.44 -14.10
CA ALA A 274 8.82 13.22 -12.87
C ALA A 274 9.78 12.71 -11.79
N ASN A 275 9.84 11.39 -11.58
CA ASN A 275 10.78 10.78 -10.64
C ASN A 275 12.24 11.06 -11.00
N SER A 276 12.61 10.93 -12.29
CA SER A 276 13.97 11.19 -12.78
C SER A 276 14.34 12.66 -12.72
N SER A 277 13.37 13.57 -12.72
CA SER A 277 13.54 15.01 -12.53
C SER A 277 13.65 15.45 -11.07
N GLY A 278 13.72 14.50 -10.13
CA GLY A 278 13.87 14.80 -8.71
C GLY A 278 12.56 14.93 -7.93
N CYS A 279 11.41 14.74 -8.58
CA CYS A 279 10.08 14.86 -7.94
C CYS A 279 9.58 13.53 -7.32
N GLY A 280 10.42 12.49 -7.19
CA GLY A 280 9.99 11.17 -6.76
C GLY A 280 9.32 11.12 -5.38
N THR A 281 9.76 11.96 -4.44
CA THR A 281 9.20 12.07 -3.08
C THR A 281 8.02 13.04 -2.96
N SER A 282 7.75 13.83 -4.00
CA SER A 282 6.56 14.68 -4.08
C SER A 282 5.29 13.84 -4.15
N MET A 283 4.16 14.40 -3.72
CA MET A 283 2.86 13.73 -3.79
C MET A 283 2.32 13.74 -5.22
N VAL A 284 1.57 12.71 -5.59
CA VAL A 284 0.96 12.59 -6.93
C VAL A 284 0.18 13.84 -7.37
N PRO A 285 -0.58 14.56 -6.51
CA PRO A 285 -1.22 15.81 -6.94
C PRO A 285 -0.26 16.90 -7.43
N GLU A 286 1.02 16.86 -7.03
CA GLU A 286 2.05 17.81 -7.49
C GLU A 286 2.49 17.56 -8.94
N MET A 287 2.02 16.48 -9.59
CA MET A 287 2.18 16.26 -11.02
C MET A 287 1.61 17.42 -11.87
N VAL A 288 0.62 18.14 -11.34
CA VAL A 288 0.07 19.36 -12.00
C VAL A 288 1.18 20.41 -12.21
N ASP A 289 1.91 20.70 -11.14
CA ASP A 289 2.96 21.73 -11.18
C ASP A 289 4.17 21.20 -11.96
N PHE A 290 4.50 19.90 -11.86
CA PHE A 290 5.51 19.26 -12.70
C PHE A 290 5.22 19.42 -14.21
N PHE A 291 4.00 19.10 -14.66
CA PHE A 291 3.63 19.28 -16.07
C PHE A 291 3.61 20.76 -16.48
N ALA A 292 3.10 21.64 -15.61
CA ALA A 292 3.07 23.07 -15.87
C ALA A 292 4.50 23.63 -16.08
N ASP A 293 5.47 23.18 -15.28
CA ASP A 293 6.88 23.59 -15.43
C ASP A 293 7.54 22.97 -16.66
N LEU A 294 7.26 21.68 -16.93
CA LEU A 294 7.77 21.00 -18.13
C LEU A 294 7.30 21.65 -19.44
N TYR A 295 6.09 22.22 -19.45
CA TYR A 295 5.49 22.83 -20.64
C TYR A 295 5.84 24.31 -20.81
N LYS A 296 6.41 24.97 -19.82
CA LYS A 296 6.95 26.32 -19.98
C LYS A 296 8.10 26.23 -20.99
N LYS A 297 7.92 26.91 -22.12
CA LYS A 297 9.04 27.15 -23.04
C LYS A 297 9.88 28.29 -22.45
N ASP A 298 11.20 28.10 -22.36
CA ASP A 298 12.15 29.17 -22.08
C ASP A 298 12.04 30.28 -23.12
#